data_b1e95c22ed77549cc99f587eb78420fa
#
_entry.id   b1e95c22ed77549cc99f587eb78420fa
#
_cell.length_a   1.000
_cell.length_b   1.000
_cell.length_c   1.000
_cell.angle_alpha   90.00
_cell.angle_beta   90.00
_cell.angle_gamma   90.00
#
_symmetry.space_group_name_H-M   'P 1'
#
loop_
_entity.id
_entity.type
_entity.pdbx_description
1 polymer ?
#
loop_
_entity_poly.entity_id
_entity_poly.type
_entity_poly.pdbx_seq_one_letter_code
_entity_poly.pdbx_strand_id
1 'polypeptide(L)'
;WITPVVQNASGYDYHGYHASDFSKVDCRYQSGDGKKSGDVMFQELIDKAHAKGIKIILDIVLNHTGNFGEEHFCKEFDRDTRLRNQADINACMIPNLETLGSDYPGLQPGYQYQRRLAMMKNTDGQNHDTHNYWHHFGNFNWDLPNRWWAQIAGDCVDLNTENNTVADYLVKCYGNFIKMGVDGFRIDTSGHISRLTFCKQFIPQFAALGKQYEDKRLNKAPFFMYGEVCARFGSVQYRGQDNLSPYYYTWKAPKDLMDGFDGSQSYWDTQEIYDSGTGYDAKLMPLCEKDNADSPESNNTFMLNGAWHEPDYSQSSGFNVIDFPLHYNFSSAGSAYGLAKSGDMKYNDATFNVVYVDSHDYGPQPSDGIRFSGSDAQWAENLSLMFTFRGIPCLYYGSEVGFRRGSVIDKGPNGPLSNTGRAYFGGYITGDVEASDFGEYKASGNVEATLNHDLAQHLIRLNKIRQAVPALR
;
A
#
# COMPACT_ATOMS: atom_id res chain seq x y z
N TRP A 1 10.16 -4.24 -0.86
CA TRP A 1 8.76 -4.10 -0.50
C TRP A 1 8.11 -5.47 -0.42
N ILE A 2 7.42 -5.74 0.69
CA ILE A 2 6.65 -6.97 0.95
C ILE A 2 5.19 -6.59 1.23
N THR A 3 4.26 -7.47 0.84
CA THR A 3 2.82 -7.31 1.09
C THR A 3 2.49 -7.29 2.59
N PRO A 4 1.27 -6.85 3.00
CA PRO A 4 0.91 -6.75 4.41
C PRO A 4 1.05 -8.08 5.15
N VAL A 5 1.55 -8.03 6.38
CA VAL A 5 1.81 -9.21 7.21
C VAL A 5 0.86 -9.33 8.40
N VAL A 6 -0.03 -8.36 8.60
CA VAL A 6 -0.97 -8.34 9.73
C VAL A 6 -1.98 -9.48 9.64
N GLN A 7 -2.62 -9.81 10.77
CA GLN A 7 -3.56 -10.90 10.87
C GLN A 7 -4.76 -10.68 9.95
N ASN A 8 -4.97 -11.60 9.01
CA ASN A 8 -6.13 -11.64 8.14
C ASN A 8 -7.13 -12.73 8.56
N ALA A 9 -8.35 -12.64 8.04
CA ALA A 9 -9.43 -13.50 8.48
C ALA A 9 -9.24 -14.97 8.05
N SER A 10 -8.77 -15.21 6.82
CA SER A 10 -8.79 -16.55 6.24
C SER A 10 -7.64 -16.81 5.25
N GLY A 11 -7.57 -18.04 4.76
CA GLY A 11 -6.66 -18.44 3.69
C GLY A 11 -6.96 -17.81 2.33
N TYR A 12 -8.17 -17.30 2.12
CA TYR A 12 -8.51 -16.52 0.92
C TYR A 12 -7.85 -15.15 0.90
N ASP A 13 -7.51 -14.62 2.08
CA ASP A 13 -6.86 -13.33 2.25
C ASP A 13 -5.34 -13.47 2.26
N TYR A 14 -4.81 -14.35 1.40
CA TYR A 14 -3.38 -14.65 1.30
C TYR A 14 -2.51 -13.41 1.04
N HIS A 15 -3.10 -12.39 0.41
CA HIS A 15 -2.46 -11.15 0.03
C HIS A 15 -2.24 -10.18 1.20
N GLY A 16 -2.96 -10.33 2.32
CA GLY A 16 -2.76 -9.52 3.53
C GLY A 16 -3.56 -8.22 3.62
N TYR A 17 -4.41 -7.90 2.64
CA TYR A 17 -5.14 -6.62 2.59
C TYR A 17 -6.48 -6.62 3.33
N HIS A 18 -6.91 -7.75 3.91
CA HIS A 18 -8.17 -7.88 4.63
C HIS A 18 -7.93 -8.13 6.12
N ALA A 19 -7.36 -7.11 6.80
CA ALA A 19 -6.99 -7.23 8.19
C ALA A 19 -8.21 -7.50 9.09
N SER A 20 -8.02 -8.42 10.05
CA SER A 20 -8.91 -8.66 11.19
C SER A 20 -8.25 -8.28 12.53
N ASP A 21 -6.94 -8.10 12.54
CA ASP A 21 -6.19 -7.60 13.68
C ASP A 21 -4.88 -6.96 13.18
N PHE A 22 -4.78 -5.65 13.33
CA PHE A 22 -3.60 -4.89 12.91
C PHE A 22 -2.42 -5.00 13.89
N SER A 23 -2.65 -5.54 15.10
CA SER A 23 -1.68 -5.49 16.19
C SER A 23 -0.62 -6.58 16.14
N LYS A 24 -0.81 -7.62 15.33
CA LYS A 24 0.07 -8.80 15.28
C LYS A 24 0.29 -9.30 13.85
N VAL A 25 1.38 -10.03 13.65
CA VAL A 25 1.66 -10.76 12.42
C VAL A 25 0.74 -11.97 12.30
N ASP A 26 0.24 -12.22 11.10
CA ASP A 26 -0.66 -13.34 10.80
C ASP A 26 -0.08 -14.68 11.27
N CYS A 27 -0.91 -15.47 11.93
CA CYS A 27 -0.52 -16.78 12.46
C CYS A 27 0.00 -17.75 11.38
N ARG A 28 -0.33 -17.53 10.11
CA ARG A 28 0.18 -18.32 8.99
C ARG A 28 1.69 -18.16 8.76
N TYR A 29 2.31 -17.08 9.27
CA TYR A 29 3.75 -16.86 9.21
C TYR A 29 4.52 -17.40 10.43
N GLN A 30 3.88 -18.11 11.35
CA GLN A 30 4.59 -18.82 12.43
C GLN A 30 5.54 -19.88 11.87
N SER A 31 6.55 -20.30 12.67
CA SER A 31 7.45 -21.38 12.25
C SER A 31 6.71 -22.69 11.99
N GLY A 32 7.27 -23.53 11.09
CA GLY A 32 6.63 -24.80 10.70
C GLY A 32 6.36 -25.76 11.86
N ASP A 33 7.17 -25.67 12.93
CA ASP A 33 7.02 -26.46 14.15
C ASP A 33 6.14 -25.78 15.22
N GLY A 34 5.60 -24.59 14.92
CA GLY A 34 4.75 -23.81 15.81
C GLY A 34 5.43 -23.17 17.01
N LYS A 35 6.77 -23.27 17.12
CA LYS A 35 7.51 -22.75 18.30
C LYS A 35 7.74 -21.24 18.27
N LYS A 36 7.74 -20.64 17.09
CA LYS A 36 7.92 -19.19 16.92
C LYS A 36 6.66 -18.59 16.31
N SER A 37 6.13 -17.54 16.93
CA SER A 37 5.00 -16.76 16.42
C SER A 37 5.36 -16.03 15.14
N GLY A 38 4.35 -15.52 14.42
CA GLY A 38 4.55 -14.67 13.25
C GLY A 38 5.43 -13.46 13.54
N ASP A 39 5.23 -12.80 14.68
CA ASP A 39 6.04 -11.64 15.09
C ASP A 39 7.52 -11.98 15.24
N VAL A 40 7.84 -13.13 15.88
CA VAL A 40 9.23 -13.60 16.02
C VAL A 40 9.84 -13.91 14.64
N MET A 41 9.08 -14.57 13.78
CA MET A 41 9.54 -14.89 12.42
C MET A 41 9.77 -13.63 11.57
N PHE A 42 8.92 -12.63 11.75
CA PHE A 42 9.05 -11.36 11.04
C PHE A 42 10.26 -10.54 11.54
N GLN A 43 10.51 -10.53 12.86
CA GLN A 43 11.75 -9.93 13.42
C GLN A 43 13.00 -10.60 12.84
N GLU A 44 13.01 -11.94 12.76
CA GLU A 44 14.14 -12.67 12.16
C GLU A 44 14.34 -12.33 10.68
N LEU A 45 13.24 -12.08 9.93
CA LEU A 45 13.34 -11.62 8.54
C LEU A 45 14.04 -10.27 8.45
N ILE A 46 13.62 -9.30 9.27
CA ILE A 46 14.24 -7.96 9.30
C ILE A 46 15.73 -8.07 9.64
N ASP A 47 16.05 -8.79 10.72
CA ASP A 47 17.44 -8.93 11.18
C ASP A 47 18.36 -9.57 10.12
N LYS A 48 17.86 -10.62 9.45
CA LYS A 48 18.60 -11.31 8.39
C LYS A 48 18.73 -10.44 7.12
N ALA A 49 17.70 -9.67 6.78
CA ALA A 49 17.74 -8.73 5.66
C ALA A 49 18.77 -7.63 5.93
N HIS A 50 18.73 -7.00 7.10
CA HIS A 50 19.68 -5.97 7.50
C HIS A 50 21.13 -6.49 7.53
N ALA A 51 21.34 -7.72 8.03
CA ALA A 51 22.66 -8.37 7.99
C ALA A 51 23.21 -8.57 6.55
N LYS A 52 22.32 -8.58 5.55
CA LYS A 52 22.67 -8.63 4.12
C LYS A 52 22.67 -7.25 3.43
N GLY A 53 22.47 -6.17 4.17
CA GLY A 53 22.39 -4.82 3.62
C GLY A 53 21.08 -4.51 2.90
N ILE A 54 20.01 -5.29 3.15
CA ILE A 54 18.70 -5.17 2.50
C ILE A 54 17.72 -4.48 3.46
N LYS A 55 17.14 -3.37 3.04
CA LYS A 55 16.06 -2.68 3.76
C LYS A 55 14.72 -3.37 3.52
N ILE A 56 13.84 -3.32 4.52
CA ILE A 56 12.47 -3.84 4.43
C ILE A 56 11.48 -2.68 4.41
N ILE A 57 10.72 -2.58 3.31
CA ILE A 57 9.54 -1.73 3.21
C ILE A 57 8.31 -2.60 3.42
N LEU A 58 7.54 -2.31 4.45
CA LEU A 58 6.31 -3.04 4.76
C LEU A 58 5.12 -2.36 4.10
N ASP A 59 4.31 -3.14 3.41
CA ASP A 59 2.99 -2.70 2.96
C ASP A 59 2.02 -2.67 4.14
N ILE A 60 1.28 -1.58 4.28
CA ILE A 60 0.29 -1.40 5.33
C ILE A 60 -1.02 -0.90 4.76
N VAL A 61 -2.12 -1.23 5.44
CA VAL A 61 -3.47 -0.79 5.09
C VAL A 61 -4.02 0.08 6.20
N LEU A 62 -4.33 1.33 5.91
CA LEU A 62 -4.95 2.26 6.86
C LEU A 62 -6.44 2.47 6.58
N ASN A 63 -6.85 2.26 5.33
CA ASN A 63 -8.17 2.64 4.83
C ASN A 63 -9.31 1.73 5.27
N HIS A 64 -9.08 0.43 5.40
CA HIS A 64 -10.17 -0.53 5.57
C HIS A 64 -9.78 -1.75 6.39
N THR A 65 -10.81 -2.46 6.87
CA THR A 65 -10.72 -3.85 7.37
C THR A 65 -11.28 -4.80 6.32
N GLY A 66 -11.06 -6.11 6.51
CA GLY A 66 -11.87 -7.11 5.83
C GLY A 66 -13.32 -7.10 6.34
N ASN A 67 -14.20 -7.84 5.66
CA ASN A 67 -15.61 -7.97 6.03
C ASN A 67 -15.89 -8.87 7.25
N PHE A 68 -14.85 -9.23 7.97
CA PHE A 68 -14.90 -9.94 9.26
C PHE A 68 -14.66 -9.03 10.46
N GLY A 69 -14.60 -7.71 10.23
CA GLY A 69 -14.34 -6.73 11.24
C GLY A 69 -12.90 -6.75 11.77
N GLU A 70 -12.66 -5.85 12.68
CA GLU A 70 -11.41 -5.77 13.44
C GLU A 70 -11.67 -6.10 14.91
N GLU A 71 -10.95 -7.08 15.46
CA GLU A 71 -11.31 -7.72 16.74
C GLU A 71 -11.29 -6.78 17.95
N HIS A 72 -10.59 -5.65 17.86
CA HIS A 72 -10.53 -4.65 18.94
C HIS A 72 -11.64 -3.60 18.86
N PHE A 73 -12.24 -3.42 17.69
CA PHE A 73 -13.38 -2.53 17.50
C PHE A 73 -14.72 -3.26 17.61
N CYS A 74 -14.80 -4.44 16.97
CA CYS A 74 -15.99 -5.26 16.99
C CYS A 74 -15.56 -6.74 16.88
N LYS A 75 -15.59 -7.46 17.99
CA LYS A 75 -15.17 -8.86 18.02
C LYS A 75 -16.27 -9.75 17.44
N GLU A 76 -16.20 -10.01 16.16
CA GLU A 76 -17.13 -10.91 15.47
C GLU A 76 -16.71 -12.38 15.53
N PHE A 77 -15.40 -12.64 15.65
CA PHE A 77 -14.87 -14.00 15.62
C PHE A 77 -13.70 -14.20 16.58
N ASP A 78 -13.65 -15.40 17.16
CA ASP A 78 -12.42 -15.97 17.72
C ASP A 78 -11.74 -16.82 16.63
N ARG A 79 -10.42 -16.67 16.50
CA ARG A 79 -9.65 -17.38 15.50
C ARG A 79 -8.97 -18.62 16.07
N ASP A 80 -9.07 -19.73 15.37
CA ASP A 80 -8.21 -20.88 15.63
C ASP A 80 -6.84 -20.70 14.97
N THR A 81 -5.86 -20.24 15.74
CA THR A 81 -4.50 -19.96 15.26
C THR A 81 -3.68 -21.20 14.89
N ARG A 82 -4.18 -22.42 15.18
CA ARG A 82 -3.55 -23.68 14.78
C ARG A 82 -3.75 -23.99 13.30
N LEU A 83 -4.79 -23.41 12.68
CA LEU A 83 -5.18 -23.68 11.30
C LEU A 83 -4.45 -22.71 10.36
N ARG A 84 -3.38 -23.18 9.72
CA ARG A 84 -2.49 -22.34 8.90
C ARG A 84 -2.89 -22.19 7.43
N ASN A 85 -3.38 -23.26 6.84
CA ASN A 85 -3.66 -23.35 5.41
C ASN A 85 -5.17 -23.46 5.14
N GLN A 86 -5.96 -22.82 5.98
CA GLN A 86 -7.41 -22.89 5.88
C GLN A 86 -7.91 -22.04 4.73
N ALA A 87 -8.54 -22.69 3.76
CA ALA A 87 -9.19 -22.01 2.63
C ALA A 87 -10.65 -21.65 2.94
N ASP A 88 -11.28 -22.36 3.85
CA ASP A 88 -12.64 -22.09 4.29
C ASP A 88 -12.64 -21.26 5.58
N ILE A 89 -13.08 -20.02 5.47
CA ILE A 89 -13.13 -19.09 6.59
C ILE A 89 -14.06 -19.56 7.71
N ASN A 90 -15.18 -20.21 7.36
CA ASN A 90 -16.14 -20.68 8.37
C ASN A 90 -15.58 -21.83 9.20
N ALA A 91 -14.57 -22.55 8.69
CA ALA A 91 -13.92 -23.63 9.41
C ALA A 91 -12.76 -23.17 10.29
N CYS A 92 -12.19 -21.97 10.05
CA CYS A 92 -11.05 -21.46 10.81
C CYS A 92 -11.40 -20.37 11.83
N MET A 93 -12.66 -19.99 11.94
CA MET A 93 -13.12 -18.92 12.81
C MET A 93 -14.30 -19.36 13.68
N ILE A 94 -14.26 -19.01 14.94
CA ILE A 94 -15.34 -19.30 15.90
C ILE A 94 -16.18 -18.04 16.05
N PRO A 95 -17.48 -18.05 15.66
CA PRO A 95 -18.33 -16.88 15.75
C PRO A 95 -18.50 -16.42 17.21
N ASN A 96 -18.36 -15.11 17.44
CA ASN A 96 -18.77 -14.50 18.69
C ASN A 96 -20.30 -14.32 18.67
N LEU A 97 -21.02 -15.20 19.37
CA LEU A 97 -22.48 -15.22 19.33
C LEU A 97 -23.12 -14.07 20.12
N GLU A 98 -22.40 -13.41 21.01
CA GLU A 98 -22.88 -12.19 21.66
C GLU A 98 -23.01 -11.05 20.65
N THR A 99 -22.07 -10.97 19.72
CA THR A 99 -22.05 -9.94 18.67
C THR A 99 -22.93 -10.34 17.49
N LEU A 100 -22.76 -11.56 16.96
CA LEU A 100 -23.41 -12.00 15.72
C LEU A 100 -24.80 -12.60 15.90
N GLY A 101 -25.19 -12.91 17.13
CA GLY A 101 -26.46 -13.58 17.45
C GLY A 101 -26.35 -15.11 17.47
N SER A 102 -27.13 -15.75 18.33
CA SER A 102 -27.09 -17.21 18.54
C SER A 102 -27.50 -18.03 17.31
N ASP A 103 -28.25 -17.45 16.39
CA ASP A 103 -28.69 -18.05 15.13
C ASP A 103 -27.63 -18.03 14.00
N TYR A 104 -26.57 -17.23 14.16
CA TYR A 104 -25.54 -17.01 13.12
C TYR A 104 -24.98 -18.30 12.49
N PRO A 105 -24.60 -19.35 13.26
CA PRO A 105 -24.03 -20.56 12.68
C PRO A 105 -25.01 -21.33 11.77
N GLY A 106 -26.30 -21.13 11.96
CA GLY A 106 -27.37 -21.79 11.16
C GLY A 106 -27.77 -21.00 9.90
N LEU A 107 -27.26 -19.77 9.73
CA LEU A 107 -27.58 -18.94 8.58
C LEU A 107 -26.87 -19.45 7.31
N GLN A 108 -27.53 -19.28 6.16
CA GLN A 108 -26.90 -19.49 4.87
C GLN A 108 -25.74 -18.49 4.68
N PRO A 109 -24.66 -18.83 3.92
CA PRO A 109 -23.46 -17.98 3.77
C PRO A 109 -23.75 -16.54 3.40
N GLY A 110 -24.71 -16.28 2.50
CA GLY A 110 -25.10 -14.93 2.12
C GLY A 110 -25.70 -14.12 3.27
N TYR A 111 -26.50 -14.76 4.14
CA TYR A 111 -27.06 -14.11 5.33
C TYR A 111 -26.01 -13.92 6.43
N GLN A 112 -25.07 -14.84 6.56
CA GLN A 112 -23.91 -14.65 7.45
C GLN A 112 -23.10 -13.42 7.04
N TYR A 113 -22.83 -13.29 5.74
CA TYR A 113 -22.16 -12.11 5.20
C TYR A 113 -22.93 -10.81 5.52
N GLN A 114 -24.23 -10.77 5.27
CA GLN A 114 -25.05 -9.59 5.57
C GLN A 114 -25.06 -9.27 7.08
N ARG A 115 -25.09 -10.28 7.94
CA ARG A 115 -25.04 -10.10 9.39
C ARG A 115 -23.71 -9.43 9.81
N ARG A 116 -22.57 -9.86 9.28
CA ARG A 116 -21.28 -9.22 9.56
C ARG A 116 -21.25 -7.78 9.09
N LEU A 117 -21.72 -7.52 7.87
CA LEU A 117 -21.76 -6.15 7.35
C LEU A 117 -22.66 -5.24 8.18
N ALA A 118 -23.77 -5.75 8.71
CA ALA A 118 -24.67 -4.96 9.55
C ALA A 118 -23.94 -4.39 10.77
N MET A 119 -23.04 -5.16 11.37
CA MET A 119 -22.27 -4.73 12.56
C MET A 119 -21.33 -3.54 12.27
N MET A 120 -20.76 -3.49 11.07
CA MET A 120 -19.78 -2.47 10.68
C MET A 120 -20.39 -1.33 9.85
N LYS A 121 -21.52 -1.56 9.19
CA LYS A 121 -22.14 -0.61 8.24
C LYS A 121 -23.55 -0.18 8.60
N ASN A 122 -24.10 -0.68 9.69
CA ASN A 122 -25.48 -0.38 10.10
C ASN A 122 -26.52 -0.68 8.99
N THR A 123 -26.34 -1.75 8.22
CA THR A 123 -27.15 -2.07 7.03
C THR A 123 -28.52 -2.65 7.35
N ASP A 124 -28.76 -3.02 8.59
CA ASP A 124 -30.04 -3.55 9.09
C ASP A 124 -30.98 -2.48 9.71
N GLY A 125 -30.58 -1.22 9.62
CA GLY A 125 -31.34 -0.10 10.20
C GLY A 125 -31.10 0.14 11.69
N GLN A 126 -30.12 -0.56 12.29
CA GLN A 126 -29.71 -0.38 13.68
C GLN A 126 -28.32 0.24 13.71
N ASN A 127 -28.05 1.10 14.71
CA ASN A 127 -26.73 1.67 14.93
C ASN A 127 -25.90 0.72 15.82
N HIS A 128 -25.09 -0.13 15.19
CA HIS A 128 -24.19 -1.06 15.87
C HIS A 128 -22.83 -0.42 16.17
N ASP A 129 -22.35 0.48 15.30
CA ASP A 129 -21.09 1.22 15.45
C ASP A 129 -21.37 2.58 16.10
N THR A 130 -21.65 2.58 17.40
CA THR A 130 -22.01 3.79 18.15
C THR A 130 -20.87 4.78 18.29
N HIS A 131 -19.63 4.37 17.99
CA HIS A 131 -18.43 5.22 18.06
C HIS A 131 -17.95 5.69 16.69
N ASN A 132 -18.66 5.32 15.62
CA ASN A 132 -18.31 5.66 14.26
C ASN A 132 -16.84 5.32 13.91
N TYR A 133 -16.43 4.08 14.21
CA TYR A 133 -15.13 3.55 13.86
C TYR A 133 -15.01 3.23 12.37
N TRP A 134 -16.13 2.97 11.70
CA TRP A 134 -16.21 2.81 10.24
C TRP A 134 -17.00 3.95 9.63
N HIS A 135 -16.76 4.22 8.36
CA HIS A 135 -17.64 5.05 7.55
C HIS A 135 -18.85 4.22 7.10
N HIS A 136 -20.04 4.77 7.29
CA HIS A 136 -21.30 4.08 6.95
C HIS A 136 -21.82 4.49 5.57
N PHE A 137 -20.93 4.98 4.70
CA PHE A 137 -21.26 5.40 3.37
C PHE A 137 -21.29 4.21 2.39
N GLY A 138 -21.99 4.38 1.27
CA GLY A 138 -22.06 3.37 0.21
C GLY A 138 -20.79 3.29 -0.65
N ASN A 139 -20.97 2.87 -1.90
CA ASN A 139 -19.86 2.73 -2.83
C ASN A 139 -19.26 4.09 -3.22
N PHE A 140 -17.95 4.12 -3.42
CA PHE A 140 -17.22 5.30 -3.84
C PHE A 140 -17.44 5.66 -5.32
N ASN A 141 -17.12 6.91 -5.65
CA ASN A 141 -16.98 7.36 -7.04
C ASN A 141 -15.53 7.82 -7.26
N TRP A 142 -14.87 7.29 -8.28
CA TRP A 142 -13.49 7.62 -8.62
C TRP A 142 -13.24 9.12 -8.85
N ASP A 143 -14.26 9.84 -9.28
CA ASP A 143 -14.17 11.22 -9.75
C ASP A 143 -14.67 12.23 -8.68
N LEU A 144 -15.01 11.77 -7.48
CA LEU A 144 -15.54 12.59 -6.41
C LEU A 144 -14.73 12.43 -5.12
N PRO A 145 -14.71 13.47 -4.26
CA PRO A 145 -14.08 13.40 -2.95
C PRO A 145 -14.66 12.30 -2.04
N ASN A 146 -15.90 11.84 -2.26
CA ASN A 146 -16.50 10.77 -1.47
C ASN A 146 -15.67 9.47 -1.49
N ARG A 147 -14.71 9.33 -2.39
CA ARG A 147 -13.74 8.23 -2.36
C ARG A 147 -12.93 8.16 -1.06
N TRP A 148 -12.91 9.24 -0.26
CA TRP A 148 -12.20 9.28 1.02
C TRP A 148 -13.01 8.75 2.20
N TRP A 149 -14.32 8.47 2.02
CA TRP A 149 -15.18 7.91 3.07
C TRP A 149 -16.20 6.90 2.54
N ALA A 150 -16.04 6.49 1.31
CA ALA A 150 -16.90 5.49 0.70
C ALA A 150 -16.13 4.22 0.41
N GLN A 151 -16.81 3.10 0.56
CA GLN A 151 -16.24 1.77 0.46
C GLN A 151 -15.64 1.48 -0.93
N ILE A 152 -14.38 1.06 -0.98
CA ILE A 152 -13.66 0.74 -2.23
C ILE A 152 -14.14 -0.57 -2.86
N ALA A 153 -14.46 -1.59 -2.06
CA ALA A 153 -14.91 -2.91 -2.53
C ALA A 153 -15.84 -3.56 -1.51
N GLY A 154 -16.59 -4.60 -1.93
CA GLY A 154 -17.57 -5.27 -1.09
C GLY A 154 -17.01 -5.91 0.18
N ASP A 155 -15.77 -6.33 0.13
CA ASP A 155 -15.03 -7.01 1.19
C ASP A 155 -14.01 -6.12 1.92
N CYS A 156 -13.98 -4.82 1.61
CA CYS A 156 -13.12 -3.82 2.24
C CYS A 156 -14.00 -2.79 2.97
N VAL A 157 -14.22 -2.97 4.28
CA VAL A 157 -15.06 -2.05 5.06
C VAL A 157 -14.27 -0.84 5.48
N ASP A 158 -14.73 0.33 5.07
CA ASP A 158 -14.02 1.60 5.16
C ASP A 158 -13.92 2.10 6.61
N LEU A 159 -12.69 2.30 7.09
CA LEU A 159 -12.42 2.81 8.44
C LEU A 159 -12.56 4.32 8.48
N ASN A 160 -13.13 4.83 9.56
CA ASN A 160 -13.15 6.27 9.83
C ASN A 160 -11.79 6.76 10.33
N THR A 161 -10.89 7.00 9.39
CA THR A 161 -9.50 7.42 9.66
C THR A 161 -9.40 8.84 10.21
N GLU A 162 -10.47 9.62 10.14
CA GLU A 162 -10.60 10.94 10.74
C GLU A 162 -10.85 10.89 12.26
N ASN A 163 -11.41 9.78 12.75
CA ASN A 163 -11.61 9.52 14.18
C ASN A 163 -10.27 9.22 14.87
N ASN A 164 -9.88 10.05 15.85
CA ASN A 164 -8.62 9.89 16.57
C ASN A 164 -8.46 8.50 17.20
N THR A 165 -9.55 7.88 17.67
CA THR A 165 -9.48 6.54 18.27
C THR A 165 -9.02 5.51 17.25
N VAL A 166 -9.53 5.58 16.03
CA VAL A 166 -9.14 4.69 14.93
C VAL A 166 -7.70 5.00 14.49
N ALA A 167 -7.39 6.27 14.25
CA ALA A 167 -6.06 6.68 13.80
C ALA A 167 -4.97 6.31 14.81
N ASP A 168 -5.18 6.60 16.11
CA ASP A 168 -4.23 6.29 17.18
C ASP A 168 -4.05 4.78 17.35
N TYR A 169 -5.11 3.99 17.20
CA TYR A 169 -5.03 2.54 17.19
C TYR A 169 -4.15 2.02 16.04
N LEU A 170 -4.40 2.49 14.81
CA LEU A 170 -3.60 2.11 13.64
C LEU A 170 -2.14 2.53 13.79
N VAL A 171 -1.87 3.75 14.27
CA VAL A 171 -0.50 4.23 14.53
C VAL A 171 0.19 3.39 15.60
N LYS A 172 -0.53 3.01 16.66
CA LYS A 172 0.00 2.13 17.70
C LYS A 172 0.38 0.75 17.13
N CYS A 173 -0.50 0.16 16.34
CA CYS A 173 -0.29 -1.16 15.74
C CYS A 173 0.89 -1.16 14.76
N TYR A 174 0.84 -0.30 13.76
CA TYR A 174 1.91 -0.20 12.77
C TYR A 174 3.22 0.39 13.34
N GLY A 175 3.14 1.20 14.39
CA GLY A 175 4.29 1.66 15.13
C GLY A 175 5.13 0.54 15.75
N ASN A 176 4.52 -0.62 16.04
CA ASN A 176 5.28 -1.80 16.49
C ASN A 176 6.23 -2.32 15.40
N PHE A 177 5.83 -2.27 14.13
CA PHE A 177 6.72 -2.66 13.03
C PHE A 177 7.88 -1.67 12.84
N ILE A 178 7.66 -0.37 13.10
CA ILE A 178 8.75 0.61 13.15
C ILE A 178 9.73 0.28 14.27
N LYS A 179 9.23 -0.11 15.46
CA LYS A 179 10.07 -0.57 16.60
C LYS A 179 10.85 -1.84 16.29
N MET A 180 10.30 -2.74 15.45
CA MET A 180 10.98 -3.94 14.99
C MET A 180 12.12 -3.63 14.00
N GLY A 181 12.09 -2.47 13.35
CA GLY A 181 13.15 -2.00 12.46
C GLY A 181 12.81 -2.00 10.98
N VAL A 182 11.52 -2.04 10.57
CA VAL A 182 11.18 -1.80 9.16
C VAL A 182 11.69 -0.42 8.73
N ASP A 183 12.19 -0.34 7.51
CA ASP A 183 12.85 0.87 7.01
C ASP A 183 11.87 1.88 6.41
N GLY A 184 10.64 1.46 6.15
CA GLY A 184 9.59 2.33 5.63
C GLY A 184 8.26 1.61 5.43
N PHE A 185 7.25 2.39 5.03
CA PHE A 185 5.94 1.90 4.65
C PHE A 185 5.59 2.21 3.21
N ARG A 186 5.03 1.22 2.52
CA ARG A 186 4.12 1.44 1.39
C ARG A 186 2.71 1.44 1.96
N ILE A 187 1.92 2.47 1.70
CA ILE A 187 0.58 2.59 2.24
C ILE A 187 -0.42 2.33 1.13
N ASP A 188 -1.13 1.22 1.28
CA ASP A 188 -2.17 0.78 0.37
C ASP A 188 -3.33 1.76 0.34
N THR A 189 -4.04 1.83 -0.79
CA THR A 189 -5.28 2.62 -0.95
C THR A 189 -5.21 4.05 -0.39
N SER A 190 -4.01 4.66 -0.41
CA SER A 190 -3.83 6.04 0.10
C SER A 190 -4.71 7.06 -0.60
N GLY A 191 -5.08 6.82 -1.85
CA GLY A 191 -6.03 7.67 -2.58
C GLY A 191 -7.46 7.65 -2.02
N HIS A 192 -7.76 6.78 -1.05
CA HIS A 192 -9.04 6.67 -0.36
C HIS A 192 -9.04 7.27 1.04
N ILE A 193 -7.96 7.94 1.41
CA ILE A 193 -7.82 8.76 2.63
C ILE A 193 -7.40 10.16 2.16
N SER A 194 -7.98 11.21 2.72
CA SER A 194 -7.63 12.57 2.29
C SER A 194 -6.18 12.94 2.65
N ARG A 195 -5.56 13.82 1.84
CA ARG A 195 -4.25 14.39 2.18
C ARG A 195 -4.25 15.05 3.56
N LEU A 196 -5.37 15.73 3.89
CA LEU A 196 -5.55 16.38 5.19
C LEU A 196 -5.42 15.38 6.34
N THR A 197 -6.12 14.24 6.25
CA THR A 197 -6.05 13.16 7.24
C THR A 197 -4.63 12.60 7.35
N PHE A 198 -3.94 12.38 6.23
CA PHE A 198 -2.54 11.98 6.26
C PHE A 198 -1.64 12.99 6.98
N CYS A 199 -1.76 14.27 6.64
CA CYS A 199 -0.95 15.33 7.25
C CYS A 199 -1.27 15.53 8.74
N LYS A 200 -2.49 15.23 9.17
CA LYS A 200 -2.93 15.43 10.55
C LYS A 200 -2.70 14.19 11.42
N GLN A 201 -3.08 13.01 10.94
CA GLN A 201 -3.15 11.79 11.75
C GLN A 201 -1.91 10.89 11.61
N PHE A 202 -1.41 10.64 10.41
CA PHE A 202 -0.48 9.53 10.19
C PHE A 202 0.97 9.96 9.99
N ILE A 203 1.23 10.88 9.06
CA ILE A 203 2.61 11.24 8.66
C ILE A 203 3.43 11.74 9.84
N PRO A 204 2.95 12.70 10.67
CA PRO A 204 3.73 13.22 11.79
C PRO A 204 4.06 12.14 12.83
N GLN A 205 3.10 11.26 13.12
CA GLN A 205 3.25 10.23 14.13
C GLN A 205 4.22 9.14 13.65
N PHE A 206 4.11 8.66 12.41
CA PHE A 206 5.05 7.68 11.87
C PHE A 206 6.45 8.27 11.69
N ALA A 207 6.57 9.53 11.29
CA ALA A 207 7.86 10.22 11.22
C ALA A 207 8.53 10.34 12.60
N ALA A 208 7.76 10.69 13.64
CA ALA A 208 8.25 10.76 15.01
C ALA A 208 8.73 9.39 15.53
N LEU A 209 7.92 8.33 15.32
CA LEU A 209 8.31 6.95 15.65
C LEU A 209 9.54 6.53 14.84
N GLY A 210 9.57 6.85 13.55
CA GLY A 210 10.72 6.61 12.69
C GLY A 210 11.99 7.28 13.22
N LYS A 211 11.91 8.51 13.72
CA LYS A 211 13.05 9.19 14.35
C LYS A 211 13.42 8.56 15.69
N GLN A 212 12.44 8.24 16.52
CA GLN A 212 12.66 7.62 17.84
C GLN A 212 13.40 6.27 17.74
N TYR A 213 13.10 5.47 16.71
CA TYR A 213 13.66 4.14 16.52
C TYR A 213 14.65 4.08 15.34
N GLU A 214 15.32 5.18 15.00
CA GLU A 214 16.27 5.22 13.87
C GLU A 214 17.42 4.22 14.01
N ASP A 215 17.84 3.90 15.25
CA ASP A 215 18.90 2.93 15.53
C ASP A 215 18.51 1.48 15.16
N LYS A 216 17.23 1.20 14.96
CA LYS A 216 16.74 -0.11 14.54
C LYS A 216 16.81 -0.33 13.03
N ARG A 217 16.93 0.74 12.25
CA ARG A 217 16.96 0.68 10.79
C ARG A 217 18.37 0.52 10.23
N LEU A 218 18.45 -0.09 9.06
CA LEU A 218 19.71 -0.25 8.35
C LEU A 218 20.36 1.12 8.09
N ASN A 219 21.59 1.29 8.59
CA ASN A 219 22.38 2.52 8.47
C ASN A 219 21.68 3.78 9.01
N LYS A 220 20.74 3.64 9.95
CA LYS A 220 19.93 4.76 10.49
C LYS A 220 19.27 5.61 9.40
N ALA A 221 18.91 4.97 8.28
CA ALA A 221 18.29 5.66 7.16
C ALA A 221 17.00 6.38 7.60
N PRO A 222 16.65 7.53 7.03
CA PRO A 222 15.35 8.15 7.25
C PRO A 222 14.20 7.17 6.99
N PHE A 223 13.14 7.25 7.80
CA PHE A 223 11.95 6.41 7.60
C PHE A 223 11.24 6.83 6.33
N PHE A 224 11.06 5.91 5.39
CA PHE A 224 10.52 6.21 4.07
C PHE A 224 9.03 5.86 4.01
N MET A 225 8.19 6.80 3.57
CA MET A 225 6.76 6.60 3.39
C MET A 225 6.35 6.95 1.98
N TYR A 226 5.61 6.04 1.34
CA TYR A 226 4.96 6.32 0.06
C TYR A 226 3.64 5.56 -0.05
N GLY A 227 2.73 6.11 -0.84
CA GLY A 227 1.39 5.57 -0.95
C GLY A 227 0.92 5.27 -2.35
N GLU A 228 -0.07 4.39 -2.39
CA GLU A 228 -0.84 4.11 -3.58
C GLU A 228 -1.98 5.12 -3.72
N VAL A 229 -1.72 6.20 -4.45
CA VAL A 229 -2.78 7.10 -4.91
C VAL A 229 -3.16 6.68 -6.32
N CYS A 230 -4.05 5.69 -6.42
CA CYS A 230 -4.40 5.08 -7.69
C CYS A 230 -5.02 6.09 -8.65
N ALA A 231 -4.34 6.31 -9.77
CA ALA A 231 -4.78 7.17 -10.87
C ALA A 231 -4.58 6.41 -12.18
N ARG A 232 -5.55 5.62 -12.56
CA ARG A 232 -5.55 4.84 -13.83
C ARG A 232 -5.72 5.76 -15.03
N PHE A 233 -4.78 6.70 -15.21
CA PHE A 233 -4.85 7.75 -16.19
C PHE A 233 -3.46 8.23 -16.60
N GLY A 234 -3.27 8.51 -17.87
CA GLY A 234 -1.96 8.83 -18.47
C GLY A 234 -1.52 10.29 -18.35
N SER A 235 -2.21 11.14 -17.60
CA SER A 235 -1.78 12.51 -17.33
C SER A 235 -1.48 12.73 -15.85
N VAL A 236 -0.65 13.72 -15.53
CA VAL A 236 -0.21 14.03 -14.17
C VAL A 236 -1.39 14.44 -13.30
N GLN A 237 -2.28 15.28 -13.83
CA GLN A 237 -3.52 15.66 -13.18
C GLN A 237 -4.61 14.63 -13.47
N TYR A 238 -5.13 13.98 -12.44
CA TYR A 238 -6.15 12.97 -12.59
C TYR A 238 -7.49 13.61 -12.95
N ARG A 239 -7.94 13.38 -14.19
CA ARG A 239 -9.24 13.85 -14.72
C ARG A 239 -9.52 15.34 -14.46
N GLY A 240 -8.49 16.18 -14.45
CA GLY A 240 -8.62 17.59 -14.21
C GLY A 240 -8.78 18.00 -12.74
N GLN A 241 -8.60 17.07 -11.81
CA GLN A 241 -8.76 17.32 -10.35
C GLN A 241 -7.43 17.17 -9.63
N ASP A 242 -6.96 18.25 -9.02
CA ASP A 242 -5.69 18.27 -8.28
C ASP A 242 -5.75 17.39 -7.03
N ASN A 243 -6.80 17.54 -6.23
CA ASN A 243 -6.99 16.87 -4.95
C ASN A 243 -7.13 15.34 -5.05
N LEU A 244 -7.44 14.80 -6.22
CA LEU A 244 -7.48 13.36 -6.49
C LEU A 244 -6.20 12.82 -7.17
N SER A 245 -5.24 13.69 -7.44
CA SER A 245 -4.01 13.38 -8.17
C SER A 245 -2.90 12.90 -7.25
N PRO A 246 -2.02 11.96 -7.67
CA PRO A 246 -0.93 11.47 -6.82
C PRO A 246 -0.02 12.59 -6.31
N TYR A 247 0.37 13.54 -7.17
CA TYR A 247 1.28 14.63 -6.79
C TYR A 247 0.77 15.48 -5.64
N TYR A 248 -0.55 15.60 -5.49
CA TYR A 248 -1.18 16.42 -4.46
C TYR A 248 -0.80 15.94 -3.05
N TYR A 249 -0.67 14.63 -2.85
CA TYR A 249 -0.29 14.01 -1.59
C TYR A 249 1.17 14.30 -1.18
N THR A 250 2.01 14.74 -2.11
CA THR A 250 3.41 15.11 -1.80
C THR A 250 3.54 16.48 -1.15
N TRP A 251 2.47 17.28 -1.14
CA TRP A 251 2.41 18.60 -0.54
C TRP A 251 1.66 18.59 0.79
N LYS A 252 2.07 19.45 1.73
CA LYS A 252 1.31 19.65 2.98
C LYS A 252 -0.11 20.13 2.71
N ALA A 253 -1.04 19.68 3.53
CA ALA A 253 -2.39 20.23 3.55
C ALA A 253 -2.37 21.70 4.04
N PRO A 254 -3.33 22.54 3.61
CA PRO A 254 -3.46 23.91 4.08
C PRO A 254 -3.58 24.00 5.60
N LYS A 255 -2.91 25.00 6.18
CA LYS A 255 -2.85 25.16 7.63
C LYS A 255 -4.22 25.40 8.25
N ASP A 256 -5.06 26.19 7.62
CA ASP A 256 -6.42 26.49 8.08
C ASP A 256 -7.31 25.25 8.14
N LEU A 257 -7.20 24.35 7.16
CA LEU A 257 -7.90 23.06 7.19
C LEU A 257 -7.33 22.15 8.29
N MET A 258 -6.01 22.10 8.45
CA MET A 258 -5.39 21.33 9.54
C MET A 258 -5.78 21.86 10.92
N ASP A 259 -5.90 23.18 11.09
CA ASP A 259 -6.34 23.81 12.34
C ASP A 259 -7.82 23.57 12.62
N GLY A 260 -8.66 23.48 11.59
CA GLY A 260 -10.10 23.21 11.70
C GLY A 260 -10.46 21.73 11.84
N PHE A 261 -9.47 20.82 11.73
CA PHE A 261 -9.72 19.39 11.81
C PHE A 261 -10.06 18.95 13.24
N ASP A 262 -11.24 18.38 13.43
CA ASP A 262 -11.67 17.77 14.69
C ASP A 262 -11.81 16.25 14.54
N GLY A 263 -10.85 15.52 15.09
CA GLY A 263 -10.84 14.05 15.14
C GLY A 263 -11.29 13.48 16.49
N SER A 264 -11.80 14.31 17.40
CA SER A 264 -12.17 13.87 18.74
C SER A 264 -13.30 12.85 18.72
N GLN A 265 -13.25 11.89 19.66
CA GLN A 265 -14.29 10.87 19.79
C GLN A 265 -15.68 11.50 19.96
N SER A 266 -15.79 12.57 20.75
CA SER A 266 -17.06 13.28 20.96
C SER A 266 -17.64 13.93 19.71
N TYR A 267 -16.79 14.30 18.75
CA TYR A 267 -17.24 14.82 17.45
C TYR A 267 -17.84 13.72 16.57
N TRP A 268 -17.31 12.48 16.68
CA TRP A 268 -17.74 11.34 15.89
C TRP A 268 -18.86 10.53 16.54
N ASP A 269 -18.94 10.44 17.89
CA ASP A 269 -19.99 9.72 18.64
C ASP A 269 -21.33 10.45 18.57
N THR A 270 -21.86 10.65 17.37
CA THR A 270 -23.13 11.36 17.18
C THR A 270 -24.12 10.49 16.40
N GLN A 271 -25.34 10.40 16.92
CA GLN A 271 -26.44 9.71 16.23
C GLN A 271 -26.79 10.42 14.91
N GLU A 272 -26.55 11.72 14.83
CA GLU A 272 -26.79 12.54 13.65
C GLU A 272 -26.06 12.02 12.42
N ILE A 273 -24.80 11.50 12.57
CA ILE A 273 -24.03 10.93 11.47
C ILE A 273 -24.75 9.72 10.91
N TYR A 274 -25.26 8.85 11.78
CA TYR A 274 -26.01 7.67 11.38
C TYR A 274 -27.37 8.02 10.74
N ASP A 275 -28.13 8.89 11.41
CA ASP A 275 -29.51 9.21 11.02
C ASP A 275 -29.61 9.98 9.70
N SER A 276 -28.62 10.82 9.40
CA SER A 276 -28.67 11.68 8.21
C SER A 276 -28.47 10.93 6.89
N GLY A 277 -27.91 9.71 6.93
CA GLY A 277 -27.49 8.96 5.72
C GLY A 277 -26.43 9.65 4.86
N THR A 278 -26.15 10.93 5.12
CA THR A 278 -25.15 11.79 4.47
C THR A 278 -24.25 12.47 5.50
N GLY A 279 -24.26 12.00 6.74
CA GLY A 279 -23.57 12.64 7.86
C GLY A 279 -22.06 12.80 7.64
N TYR A 280 -21.42 11.80 7.01
CA TYR A 280 -20.00 11.91 6.65
C TYR A 280 -19.77 12.98 5.60
N ASP A 281 -20.62 13.09 4.57
CA ASP A 281 -20.54 14.19 3.60
C ASP A 281 -20.61 15.54 4.29
N ALA A 282 -21.57 15.74 5.20
CA ALA A 282 -21.72 17.00 5.91
C ALA A 282 -20.51 17.35 6.79
N LYS A 283 -19.84 16.34 7.39
CA LYS A 283 -18.67 16.54 8.25
C LYS A 283 -17.37 16.67 7.48
N LEU A 284 -17.19 15.91 6.40
CA LEU A 284 -15.93 15.81 5.67
C LEU A 284 -15.85 16.76 4.47
N MET A 285 -16.96 17.07 3.80
CA MET A 285 -16.94 18.02 2.68
C MET A 285 -16.38 19.40 3.02
N PRO A 286 -16.63 19.99 4.21
CA PRO A 286 -15.99 21.25 4.59
C PRO A 286 -14.47 21.17 4.74
N LEU A 287 -13.94 19.95 4.99
CA LEU A 287 -12.50 19.68 5.11
C LEU A 287 -11.88 19.28 3.76
N CYS A 288 -12.68 19.09 2.71
CA CYS A 288 -12.20 18.81 1.38
C CYS A 288 -11.45 20.00 0.82
N GLU A 289 -10.28 19.73 0.32
CA GLU A 289 -9.48 20.73 -0.34
C GLU A 289 -10.09 21.08 -1.70
N LYS A 290 -10.09 22.37 -2.02
CA LYS A 290 -10.58 22.83 -3.32
C LYS A 290 -9.65 22.37 -4.42
N ASP A 291 -10.19 22.02 -5.58
CA ASP A 291 -9.42 21.96 -6.81
C ASP A 291 -8.78 23.34 -7.05
N ASN A 292 -7.57 23.36 -7.55
CA ASN A 292 -6.73 24.54 -7.78
C ASN A 292 -6.08 25.15 -6.53
N ALA A 293 -5.67 24.31 -5.57
CA ALA A 293 -4.67 24.76 -4.63
C ALA A 293 -3.39 25.13 -5.41
N ASP A 294 -2.95 26.37 -5.32
CA ASP A 294 -1.67 26.78 -5.86
C ASP A 294 -0.58 25.92 -5.23
N SER A 295 -0.01 25.01 -6.01
CA SER A 295 1.12 24.23 -5.54
C SER A 295 2.31 25.17 -5.42
N PRO A 296 3.05 25.12 -4.32
CA PRO A 296 4.35 25.81 -4.22
C PRO A 296 5.29 25.34 -5.32
N GLU A 297 6.41 26.00 -5.47
CA GLU A 297 7.37 25.62 -6.48
C GLU A 297 8.03 24.29 -6.17
N SER A 298 8.01 23.40 -7.14
CA SER A 298 8.55 22.04 -7.02
C SER A 298 10.06 22.06 -6.81
N ASN A 299 10.57 21.18 -5.96
CA ASN A 299 12.01 20.93 -5.80
C ASN A 299 12.66 20.32 -7.05
N ASN A 300 11.89 19.87 -8.03
CA ASN A 300 12.37 19.46 -9.35
C ASN A 300 12.66 20.64 -10.29
N THR A 301 12.32 21.85 -9.89
CA THR A 301 12.64 23.09 -10.63
C THR A 301 13.96 23.65 -10.15
N PHE A 302 15.05 23.23 -10.75
CA PHE A 302 16.40 23.66 -10.32
C PHE A 302 16.77 25.06 -10.77
N MET A 303 16.10 25.62 -11.79
CA MET A 303 16.39 26.92 -12.36
C MET A 303 15.16 27.83 -12.31
N LEU A 304 15.23 28.89 -11.53
CA LEU A 304 14.25 29.95 -11.43
C LEU A 304 14.77 31.19 -12.12
N ASN A 305 14.09 31.66 -13.16
CA ASN A 305 14.47 32.87 -13.89
C ASN A 305 15.97 32.86 -14.32
N GLY A 306 16.51 31.68 -14.67
CA GLY A 306 17.89 31.51 -15.07
C GLY A 306 18.90 31.37 -13.91
N ALA A 307 18.45 31.34 -12.66
CA ALA A 307 19.27 31.13 -11.48
C ALA A 307 18.97 29.79 -10.79
N TRP A 308 20.03 29.16 -10.27
CA TRP A 308 19.90 27.99 -9.40
C TRP A 308 19.18 28.36 -8.11
N HIS A 309 18.29 27.50 -7.63
CA HIS A 309 17.72 27.62 -6.30
C HIS A 309 18.00 26.36 -5.46
N GLU A 310 18.13 26.55 -4.16
CA GLU A 310 18.23 25.44 -3.21
C GLU A 310 16.87 24.80 -3.00
N PRO A 311 16.79 23.46 -2.89
CA PRO A 311 15.54 22.76 -2.58
C PRO A 311 14.90 23.25 -1.27
N ASP A 312 13.60 23.49 -1.28
CA ASP A 312 12.80 23.83 -0.10
C ASP A 312 11.77 22.74 0.20
N TYR A 313 12.06 21.91 1.18
CA TYR A 313 11.15 20.85 1.63
C TYR A 313 10.17 21.29 2.73
N SER A 314 10.11 22.58 3.08
CA SER A 314 9.22 23.10 4.13
C SER A 314 7.74 22.82 3.83
N GLN A 315 7.37 22.75 2.56
CA GLN A 315 6.02 22.45 2.08
C GLN A 315 5.81 20.97 1.73
N SER A 316 6.84 20.14 1.87
CA SER A 316 6.69 18.70 1.70
C SER A 316 5.79 18.11 2.78
N SER A 317 4.87 17.24 2.41
CA SER A 317 4.09 16.47 3.39
C SER A 317 4.94 15.43 4.13
N GLY A 318 6.11 15.07 3.59
CA GLY A 318 6.91 13.92 4.04
C GLY A 318 6.39 12.58 3.49
N PHE A 319 5.43 12.62 2.57
CA PHE A 319 4.81 11.48 1.93
C PHE A 319 5.11 11.46 0.44
N ASN A 320 5.57 10.34 -0.07
CA ASN A 320 5.84 10.12 -1.48
C ASN A 320 4.75 9.24 -2.08
N VAL A 321 4.79 9.00 -3.38
CA VAL A 321 3.74 8.23 -4.05
C VAL A 321 4.31 7.25 -5.07
N ILE A 322 3.50 6.25 -5.42
CA ILE A 322 3.70 5.48 -6.66
C ILE A 322 3.35 6.40 -7.83
N ASP A 323 4.23 6.50 -8.81
CA ASP A 323 4.04 7.35 -9.99
C ASP A 323 3.12 6.66 -11.01
N PHE A 324 1.83 6.58 -10.67
CA PHE A 324 0.82 5.99 -11.56
C PHE A 324 0.79 6.64 -12.95
N PRO A 325 0.83 7.97 -13.09
CA PRO A 325 0.88 8.60 -14.41
C PRO A 325 2.06 8.09 -15.25
N LEU A 326 3.24 7.92 -14.65
CA LEU A 326 4.40 7.39 -15.38
C LEU A 326 4.21 5.92 -15.74
N HIS A 327 3.69 5.08 -14.82
CA HIS A 327 3.34 3.69 -15.10
C HIS A 327 2.45 3.55 -16.34
N TYR A 328 1.43 4.42 -16.48
CA TYR A 328 0.52 4.42 -17.63
C TYR A 328 1.15 4.96 -18.92
N ASN A 329 2.38 5.44 -18.91
CA ASN A 329 3.08 5.99 -20.08
C ASN A 329 4.29 5.17 -20.55
N PHE A 330 4.56 4.01 -19.97
CA PHE A 330 5.63 3.11 -20.45
C PHE A 330 5.34 2.40 -21.79
N SER A 331 4.24 2.70 -22.45
CA SER A 331 3.94 2.20 -23.80
C SER A 331 4.93 2.68 -24.88
N SER A 332 5.63 3.80 -24.64
CA SER A 332 6.75 4.28 -25.46
C SER A 332 7.69 5.18 -24.66
N ALA A 333 8.95 5.22 -25.08
CA ALA A 333 9.96 6.12 -24.49
C ALA A 333 9.55 7.60 -24.61
N GLY A 334 8.95 7.99 -25.72
CA GLY A 334 8.46 9.36 -25.96
C GLY A 334 7.32 9.74 -25.00
N SER A 335 6.36 8.85 -24.77
CA SER A 335 5.27 9.07 -23.81
C SER A 335 5.79 9.18 -22.38
N ALA A 336 6.65 8.26 -21.95
CA ALA A 336 7.24 8.28 -20.61
C ALA A 336 8.06 9.56 -20.38
N TYR A 337 8.90 9.95 -21.34
CA TYR A 337 9.69 11.17 -21.25
C TYR A 337 8.80 12.42 -21.23
N GLY A 338 7.81 12.50 -22.12
CA GLY A 338 6.89 13.64 -22.19
C GLY A 338 6.12 13.84 -20.89
N LEU A 339 5.63 12.75 -20.30
CA LEU A 339 4.95 12.79 -19.01
C LEU A 339 5.92 13.19 -17.88
N ALA A 340 7.07 12.56 -17.77
CA ALA A 340 8.05 12.89 -16.74
C ALA A 340 8.37 14.38 -16.78
N LYS A 341 8.68 14.92 -17.96
CA LYS A 341 8.98 16.34 -18.14
C LYS A 341 7.82 17.27 -17.72
N SER A 342 6.59 16.93 -18.06
CA SER A 342 5.41 17.76 -17.72
C SER A 342 5.00 17.59 -16.27
N GLY A 343 5.29 16.43 -15.65
CA GLY A 343 4.87 16.06 -14.31
C GLY A 343 5.81 16.54 -13.21
N ASP A 344 7.09 16.66 -13.50
CA ASP A 344 8.10 16.98 -12.49
C ASP A 344 7.80 18.27 -11.73
N MET A 345 7.21 19.26 -12.40
CA MET A 345 6.83 20.55 -11.80
C MET A 345 5.62 20.48 -10.87
N LYS A 346 4.93 19.36 -10.82
CA LYS A 346 3.71 19.19 -10.00
C LYS A 346 4.00 18.51 -8.66
N TYR A 347 4.93 17.58 -8.60
CA TYR A 347 5.33 16.94 -7.35
C TYR A 347 6.20 17.88 -6.50
N ASN A 348 6.16 17.72 -5.18
CA ASN A 348 7.15 18.37 -4.32
C ASN A 348 8.58 17.96 -4.71
N ASP A 349 8.82 16.64 -4.81
CA ASP A 349 10.05 16.08 -5.36
C ASP A 349 9.76 14.71 -6.00
N ALA A 350 9.72 14.67 -7.34
CA ALA A 350 9.44 13.44 -8.08
C ALA A 350 10.58 12.41 -8.03
N THR A 351 11.78 12.80 -7.56
CA THR A 351 12.92 11.87 -7.44
C THR A 351 12.68 10.80 -6.37
N PHE A 352 11.77 11.05 -5.43
CA PHE A 352 11.37 10.09 -4.39
C PHE A 352 10.10 9.28 -4.74
N ASN A 353 9.48 9.51 -5.90
CA ASN A 353 8.39 8.67 -6.34
C ASN A 353 8.86 7.25 -6.63
N VAL A 354 8.04 6.26 -6.27
CA VAL A 354 8.30 4.86 -6.63
C VAL A 354 7.75 4.59 -8.03
N VAL A 355 8.59 4.04 -8.91
CA VAL A 355 8.28 3.80 -10.31
C VAL A 355 8.36 2.32 -10.60
N TYR A 356 7.31 1.77 -11.21
CA TYR A 356 7.30 0.39 -11.72
C TYR A 356 6.65 0.32 -13.10
N VAL A 357 7.03 -0.69 -13.88
CA VAL A 357 6.38 -1.04 -15.15
C VAL A 357 5.31 -2.10 -14.92
N ASP A 358 5.55 -3.03 -14.01
CA ASP A 358 4.59 -4.02 -13.52
C ASP A 358 4.62 -4.12 -11.99
N SER A 359 3.54 -4.65 -11.43
CA SER A 359 3.36 -4.87 -10.00
C SER A 359 2.52 -6.12 -9.75
N HIS A 360 2.16 -6.36 -8.50
CA HIS A 360 1.23 -7.43 -8.14
C HIS A 360 -0.23 -7.12 -8.55
N ASP A 361 -0.55 -5.88 -8.90
CA ASP A 361 -1.90 -5.44 -9.32
C ASP A 361 -1.99 -5.08 -10.79
N TYR A 362 -0.91 -4.56 -11.36
CA TYR A 362 -0.91 -4.01 -12.70
C TYR A 362 0.24 -4.55 -13.54
N GLY A 363 -0.09 -4.97 -14.76
CA GLY A 363 0.87 -5.17 -15.83
C GLY A 363 1.12 -3.89 -16.62
N PRO A 364 2.06 -3.91 -17.60
CA PRO A 364 2.32 -2.75 -18.44
C PRO A 364 1.17 -2.50 -19.43
N GLN A 365 0.92 -1.22 -19.73
CA GLN A 365 -0.03 -0.81 -20.75
C GLN A 365 0.31 -1.39 -22.13
N PRO A 366 -0.68 -1.68 -23.01
CA PRO A 366 -2.13 -1.44 -22.82
C PRO A 366 -2.89 -2.59 -22.12
N SER A 367 -2.20 -3.61 -21.62
CA SER A 367 -2.82 -4.82 -21.03
C SER A 367 -2.52 -4.92 -19.55
N ASP A 368 -3.01 -3.97 -18.76
CA ASP A 368 -2.71 -3.81 -17.33
C ASP A 368 -3.19 -4.96 -16.43
N GLY A 369 -4.06 -5.84 -16.90
CA GLY A 369 -4.53 -7.02 -16.15
C GLY A 369 -3.66 -8.28 -16.28
N ILE A 370 -2.58 -8.25 -17.07
CA ILE A 370 -1.71 -9.42 -17.30
C ILE A 370 -0.23 -9.08 -17.10
N ARG A 371 0.57 -10.09 -16.74
CA ARG A 371 2.03 -10.01 -16.85
C ARG A 371 2.44 -9.71 -18.28
N PHE A 372 3.54 -8.96 -18.44
CA PHE A 372 4.05 -8.61 -19.77
C PHE A 372 4.13 -9.84 -20.70
N SER A 373 3.58 -9.71 -21.91
CA SER A 373 3.47 -10.80 -22.88
C SER A 373 4.36 -10.64 -24.13
N GLY A 374 5.06 -9.50 -24.24
CA GLY A 374 5.94 -9.21 -25.37
C GLY A 374 7.29 -9.95 -25.32
N SER A 375 8.22 -9.55 -26.20
CA SER A 375 9.57 -10.13 -26.27
C SER A 375 10.48 -9.64 -25.12
N ASP A 376 11.58 -10.37 -24.86
CA ASP A 376 12.59 -9.97 -23.91
C ASP A 376 13.25 -8.64 -24.27
N ALA A 377 13.44 -8.37 -25.56
CA ALA A 377 13.99 -7.10 -26.03
C ALA A 377 13.08 -5.90 -25.66
N GLN A 378 11.77 -6.03 -25.86
CA GLN A 378 10.81 -5.01 -25.47
C GLN A 378 10.76 -4.82 -23.95
N TRP A 379 10.86 -5.94 -23.20
CA TRP A 379 10.89 -5.87 -21.75
C TRP A 379 12.16 -5.22 -21.23
N ALA A 380 13.32 -5.52 -21.82
CA ALA A 380 14.59 -4.89 -21.51
C ALA A 380 14.57 -3.36 -21.76
N GLU A 381 13.86 -2.91 -22.82
CA GLU A 381 13.64 -1.48 -23.07
C GLU A 381 12.84 -0.82 -21.94
N ASN A 382 11.71 -1.41 -21.55
CA ASN A 382 10.90 -0.92 -20.43
C ASN A 382 11.70 -0.85 -19.13
N LEU A 383 12.47 -1.89 -18.80
CA LEU A 383 13.34 -1.90 -17.62
C LEU A 383 14.43 -0.82 -17.72
N SER A 384 14.99 -0.60 -18.91
CA SER A 384 15.97 0.47 -19.13
C SER A 384 15.38 1.85 -18.84
N LEU A 385 14.18 2.13 -19.33
CA LEU A 385 13.47 3.38 -19.03
C LEU A 385 13.22 3.55 -17.55
N MET A 386 12.72 2.50 -16.87
CA MET A 386 12.44 2.54 -15.43
C MET A 386 13.71 2.84 -14.60
N PHE A 387 14.84 2.27 -14.98
CA PHE A 387 16.09 2.43 -14.24
C PHE A 387 16.88 3.70 -14.59
N THR A 388 16.58 4.36 -15.68
CA THR A 388 17.32 5.56 -16.14
C THR A 388 16.51 6.85 -16.10
N PHE A 389 15.22 6.77 -15.80
CA PHE A 389 14.39 7.95 -15.54
C PHE A 389 14.45 8.32 -14.05
N ARG A 390 13.73 9.37 -13.68
CA ARG A 390 13.58 9.79 -12.29
C ARG A 390 12.87 8.75 -11.43
N GLY A 391 13.01 8.86 -10.14
CA GLY A 391 12.32 8.04 -9.16
C GLY A 391 13.08 6.80 -8.71
N ILE A 392 12.47 6.07 -7.82
CA ILE A 392 13.00 4.84 -7.23
C ILE A 392 12.41 3.66 -8.00
N PRO A 393 13.23 2.92 -8.80
CA PRO A 393 12.72 1.79 -9.56
C PRO A 393 12.29 0.66 -8.63
N CYS A 394 11.10 0.11 -8.87
CA CYS A 394 10.56 -1.05 -8.16
C CYS A 394 10.32 -2.19 -9.15
N LEU A 395 11.04 -3.29 -8.98
CA LEU A 395 10.90 -4.49 -9.80
C LEU A 395 9.96 -5.48 -9.11
N TYR A 396 8.93 -5.93 -9.81
CA TYR A 396 8.08 -7.01 -9.32
C TYR A 396 8.78 -8.36 -9.49
N TYR A 397 8.70 -9.23 -8.48
CA TYR A 397 9.39 -10.53 -8.51
C TYR A 397 9.03 -11.33 -9.76
N GLY A 398 10.03 -11.99 -10.33
CA GLY A 398 9.89 -12.77 -11.55
C GLY A 398 9.97 -11.97 -12.85
N SER A 399 9.91 -10.65 -12.81
CA SER A 399 10.06 -9.80 -14.00
C SER A 399 11.48 -9.84 -14.56
N GLU A 400 12.44 -10.20 -13.73
CA GLU A 400 13.85 -10.44 -14.11
C GLU A 400 14.07 -11.66 -15.04
N VAL A 401 13.05 -12.51 -15.16
CA VAL A 401 13.11 -13.71 -16.04
C VAL A 401 11.86 -13.88 -16.89
N GLY A 402 10.98 -12.87 -16.95
CA GLY A 402 9.72 -12.98 -17.68
C GLY A 402 8.78 -14.05 -17.11
N PHE A 403 8.77 -14.22 -15.80
CA PHE A 403 7.96 -15.21 -15.09
C PHE A 403 6.47 -15.05 -15.38
N ARG A 404 5.77 -16.15 -15.67
CA ARG A 404 4.32 -16.16 -15.95
C ARG A 404 3.88 -15.18 -17.04
N ARG A 405 4.71 -14.97 -18.04
CA ARG A 405 4.45 -14.11 -19.21
C ARG A 405 3.04 -14.34 -19.76
N GLY A 406 2.26 -13.27 -19.91
CA GLY A 406 0.89 -13.29 -20.43
C GLY A 406 -0.18 -13.86 -19.50
N SER A 407 0.19 -14.29 -18.30
CA SER A 407 -0.78 -14.76 -17.31
C SER A 407 -1.54 -13.59 -16.70
N VAL A 408 -2.84 -13.76 -16.44
CA VAL A 408 -3.65 -12.82 -15.64
C VAL A 408 -2.99 -12.66 -14.27
N ILE A 409 -2.85 -11.42 -13.81
CA ILE A 409 -2.14 -11.12 -12.55
C ILE A 409 -2.88 -11.72 -11.37
N ASP A 410 -4.20 -11.49 -11.29
CA ASP A 410 -5.05 -12.03 -10.23
C ASP A 410 -6.38 -12.54 -10.78
N LYS A 411 -6.88 -13.61 -10.18
CA LYS A 411 -8.22 -14.18 -10.47
C LYS A 411 -9.14 -14.15 -9.26
N GLY A 412 -8.65 -13.54 -8.15
CA GLY A 412 -9.35 -13.60 -6.87
C GLY A 412 -9.63 -15.06 -6.45
N PRO A 413 -10.78 -15.33 -5.80
CA PRO A 413 -11.13 -16.67 -5.36
C PRO A 413 -11.51 -17.62 -6.51
N ASN A 414 -11.60 -17.14 -7.76
CA ASN A 414 -12.15 -17.88 -8.90
C ASN A 414 -11.13 -18.77 -9.63
N GLY A 415 -9.94 -18.92 -9.08
CA GLY A 415 -8.92 -19.80 -9.68
C GLY A 415 -7.70 -19.98 -8.77
N PRO A 416 -6.94 -21.08 -8.98
CA PRO A 416 -5.77 -21.36 -8.16
C PRO A 416 -4.67 -20.30 -8.42
N LEU A 417 -4.08 -19.82 -7.34
CA LEU A 417 -2.99 -18.84 -7.37
C LEU A 417 -1.82 -19.27 -8.27
N SER A 418 -1.56 -20.58 -8.33
CA SER A 418 -0.51 -21.18 -9.18
C SER A 418 -0.66 -20.89 -10.68
N ASN A 419 -1.86 -20.51 -11.13
CA ASN A 419 -2.15 -20.19 -12.54
C ASN A 419 -2.20 -18.69 -12.82
N THR A 420 -1.75 -17.86 -11.90
CA THR A 420 -1.79 -16.40 -11.99
C THR A 420 -0.39 -15.80 -12.04
N GLY A 421 -0.31 -14.51 -12.32
CA GLY A 421 0.93 -13.73 -12.23
C GLY A 421 1.50 -13.65 -10.80
N ARG A 422 0.68 -13.96 -9.78
CA ARG A 422 1.05 -14.02 -8.35
C ARG A 422 1.47 -15.43 -7.91
N ALA A 423 1.76 -16.35 -8.84
CA ALA A 423 2.20 -17.71 -8.51
C ALA A 423 3.49 -17.72 -7.70
N TYR A 424 3.71 -18.83 -6.98
CA TYR A 424 4.92 -19.03 -6.18
C TYR A 424 6.18 -19.03 -7.07
N PHE A 425 7.13 -18.16 -6.76
CA PHE A 425 8.38 -17.97 -7.49
C PHE A 425 9.59 -18.67 -6.84
N GLY A 426 9.42 -19.15 -5.61
CA GLY A 426 10.53 -19.70 -4.81
C GLY A 426 11.31 -20.83 -5.49
N GLY A 427 10.70 -21.59 -6.42
CA GLY A 427 11.41 -22.60 -7.20
C GLY A 427 12.53 -22.05 -8.10
N TYR A 428 12.47 -20.79 -8.48
CA TYR A 428 13.50 -20.10 -9.29
C TYR A 428 14.70 -19.61 -8.47
N ILE A 429 14.54 -19.47 -7.16
CA ILE A 429 15.54 -18.89 -6.26
C ILE A 429 16.14 -19.92 -5.29
N THR A 430 15.86 -21.23 -5.49
CA THR A 430 16.49 -22.29 -4.68
C THR A 430 17.95 -22.47 -5.07
N GLY A 431 18.81 -22.59 -4.06
CA GLY A 431 20.25 -22.72 -4.20
C GLY A 431 21.01 -21.71 -3.34
N ASP A 432 22.30 -21.63 -3.57
CA ASP A 432 23.18 -20.74 -2.80
C ASP A 432 23.64 -19.56 -3.67
N VAL A 433 23.74 -18.39 -3.05
CA VAL A 433 24.30 -17.18 -3.66
C VAL A 433 25.30 -16.55 -2.71
N GLU A 434 26.50 -16.32 -3.19
CA GLU A 434 27.56 -15.57 -2.54
C GLU A 434 27.84 -14.31 -3.40
N ALA A 435 27.45 -13.14 -2.92
CA ALA A 435 27.75 -11.87 -3.57
C ALA A 435 28.95 -11.22 -2.86
N SER A 436 30.01 -10.88 -3.60
CA SER A 436 31.18 -10.20 -3.06
C SER A 436 31.13 -8.69 -3.25
N ASP A 437 30.70 -8.27 -4.44
CA ASP A 437 30.55 -6.87 -4.82
C ASP A 437 29.30 -6.71 -5.68
N PHE A 438 28.96 -5.45 -5.96
CA PHE A 438 27.79 -5.15 -6.76
C PHE A 438 27.88 -5.78 -8.17
N GLY A 439 27.01 -6.75 -8.41
CA GLY A 439 26.94 -7.51 -9.65
C GLY A 439 28.02 -8.57 -9.83
N GLU A 440 28.82 -8.86 -8.80
CA GLU A 440 29.69 -10.02 -8.74
C GLU A 440 29.11 -11.07 -7.79
N TYR A 441 28.98 -12.29 -8.25
CA TYR A 441 28.37 -13.37 -7.46
C TYR A 441 28.91 -14.74 -7.87
N LYS A 442 28.81 -15.68 -6.93
CA LYS A 442 28.83 -17.12 -7.21
C LYS A 442 27.46 -17.66 -6.87
N ALA A 443 26.91 -18.49 -7.70
CA ALA A 443 25.61 -19.11 -7.47
C ALA A 443 25.62 -20.59 -7.83
N SER A 444 24.69 -21.34 -7.25
CA SER A 444 24.44 -22.74 -7.56
C SER A 444 22.95 -23.07 -7.47
N GLY A 445 22.51 -24.15 -8.11
CA GLY A 445 21.11 -24.54 -8.13
C GLY A 445 20.27 -23.69 -9.08
N ASN A 446 18.95 -23.60 -8.83
CA ASN A 446 18.04 -22.90 -9.75
C ASN A 446 18.29 -21.39 -9.79
N VAL A 447 18.75 -20.81 -8.69
CA VAL A 447 19.05 -19.37 -8.63
C VAL A 447 20.20 -18.99 -9.56
N GLU A 448 21.13 -19.90 -9.84
CA GLU A 448 22.19 -19.67 -10.83
C GLU A 448 21.61 -19.48 -12.24
N ALA A 449 20.67 -20.33 -12.65
CA ALA A 449 19.98 -20.20 -13.94
C ALA A 449 19.17 -18.90 -14.02
N THR A 450 18.50 -18.52 -12.92
CA THR A 450 17.75 -17.26 -12.81
C THR A 450 18.66 -16.04 -12.97
N LEU A 451 19.80 -16.02 -12.30
CA LEU A 451 20.76 -14.90 -12.39
C LEU A 451 21.46 -14.84 -13.76
N ASN A 452 21.62 -15.97 -14.43
CA ASN A 452 22.21 -16.04 -15.78
C ASN A 452 21.20 -15.78 -16.90
N HIS A 453 19.92 -15.58 -16.60
CA HIS A 453 18.93 -15.20 -17.61
C HIS A 453 19.26 -13.82 -18.21
N ASP A 454 19.05 -13.62 -19.52
CA ASP A 454 19.45 -12.41 -20.23
C ASP A 454 18.85 -11.13 -19.62
N LEU A 455 17.59 -11.16 -19.18
CA LEU A 455 16.94 -10.03 -18.51
C LEU A 455 17.57 -9.74 -17.13
N ALA A 456 17.90 -10.77 -16.36
CA ALA A 456 18.59 -10.60 -15.07
C ALA A 456 19.98 -9.99 -15.27
N GLN A 457 20.73 -10.44 -16.26
CA GLN A 457 22.02 -9.86 -16.65
C GLN A 457 21.88 -8.42 -17.13
N HIS A 458 20.80 -8.11 -17.83
CA HIS A 458 20.49 -6.73 -18.22
C HIS A 458 20.23 -5.82 -17.00
N LEU A 459 19.45 -6.29 -16.02
CA LEU A 459 19.20 -5.58 -14.76
C LEU A 459 20.49 -5.36 -13.94
N ILE A 460 21.39 -6.35 -13.90
CA ILE A 460 22.70 -6.20 -13.26
C ILE A 460 23.47 -5.04 -13.92
N ARG A 461 23.47 -4.95 -15.26
CA ARG A 461 24.10 -3.82 -15.97
C ARG A 461 23.44 -2.49 -15.67
N LEU A 462 22.10 -2.42 -15.65
CA LEU A 462 21.36 -1.19 -15.31
C LEU A 462 21.66 -0.72 -13.89
N ASN A 463 21.72 -1.63 -12.93
CA ASN A 463 22.10 -1.30 -11.55
C ASN A 463 23.54 -0.75 -11.46
N LYS A 464 24.51 -1.33 -12.19
CA LYS A 464 25.88 -0.80 -12.28
C LYS A 464 25.88 0.63 -12.87
N ILE A 465 25.08 0.89 -13.89
CA ILE A 465 24.93 2.24 -14.47
C ILE A 465 24.37 3.21 -13.43
N ARG A 466 23.27 2.87 -12.74
CA ARG A 466 22.71 3.73 -11.69
C ARG A 466 23.72 4.02 -10.59
N GLN A 467 24.48 3.02 -10.18
CA GLN A 467 25.50 3.18 -9.14
C GLN A 467 26.65 4.10 -9.60
N ALA A 468 27.04 4.03 -10.87
CA ALA A 468 28.13 4.83 -11.42
C ALA A 468 27.73 6.28 -11.76
N VAL A 469 26.45 6.53 -12.02
CA VAL A 469 25.92 7.83 -12.47
C VAL A 469 25.15 8.52 -11.35
N PRO A 470 25.73 9.52 -10.65
CA PRO A 470 25.07 10.19 -9.52
C PRO A 470 23.71 10.78 -9.84
N ALA A 471 23.49 11.28 -11.06
CA ALA A 471 22.22 11.85 -11.49
C ALA A 471 21.06 10.83 -11.58
N LEU A 472 21.34 9.54 -11.44
CA LEU A 472 20.32 8.47 -11.44
C LEU A 472 20.04 7.92 -10.03
N ARG A 473 20.63 8.52 -8.99
CA ARG A 473 20.54 8.06 -7.60
C ARG A 473 19.78 9.03 -6.74
#